data_342fa65b1eb5a8a2fedc555af4b2c8e2
#
_entry.id   342fa65b1eb5a8a2fedc555af4b2c8e2
#
_cell.length_a   1.000
_cell.length_b   1.000
_cell.length_c   1.000
_cell.angle_alpha   90.00
_cell.angle_beta   90.00
_cell.angle_gamma   90.00
#
_symmetry.space_group_name_H-M   'P 1'
#
loop_
_entity.id
_entity.type
_entity.pdbx_description
1 polymer ?
#
loop_
_entity_poly.entity_id
_entity_poly.type
_entity_poly.pdbx_seq_one_letter_code
_entity_poly.pdbx_strand_id
1 'polypeptide(L)'
;SIKKVVHRGDPPKPILEYTYTDDYDKLKQVLFLYNVESTRLLNKEKFPFNKYKAEKNWTLEHIHAQNSDLIDHADKEKWVEWFAENERVLASLQRRLPDNEELRNLLASLRSEQERLNTSRARFQFNDLKLVFDNVLRFFDDLAGAENRPTVEHGISNMALLSGSTNSAISNSVFEVKRQIITVADADGEYIPLCTRNVFMKYYNRNQEDFTVQQNFYWSESDRLNYLTDIKRVLAPYLPKEVPAEEATITTEESEVNNE
;
A
#
# COMPACT_ATOMS: atom_id res chain seq x y z
N SER A 1 -21.54 15.53 6.33
CA SER A 1 -20.61 16.52 5.76
C SER A 1 -19.25 15.88 5.55
N ILE A 2 -18.60 16.13 4.43
CA ILE A 2 -17.27 15.62 4.07
C ILE A 2 -16.24 15.96 5.16
N LYS A 3 -16.32 17.16 5.76
CA LYS A 3 -15.46 17.56 6.89
C LYS A 3 -15.51 16.60 8.08
N LYS A 4 -16.64 15.90 8.31
CA LYS A 4 -16.77 14.92 9.41
C LYS A 4 -15.98 13.62 9.16
N VAL A 5 -15.65 13.30 7.91
CA VAL A 5 -14.87 12.10 7.56
C VAL A 5 -13.45 12.21 8.07
N VAL A 6 -12.88 13.41 7.99
CA VAL A 6 -11.47 13.68 8.33
C VAL A 6 -11.29 13.94 9.83
N HIS A 7 -12.35 14.39 10.52
CA HIS A 7 -12.30 14.82 11.93
C HIS A 7 -13.28 14.05 12.83
N ARG A 8 -13.38 12.73 12.66
CA ARG A 8 -14.16 11.92 13.60
C ARG A 8 -13.31 11.49 14.78
N GLY A 9 -13.72 11.84 15.94
CA GLY A 9 -13.10 11.45 17.22
C GLY A 9 -13.05 12.65 18.18
N ASP A 10 -12.98 12.37 19.47
CA ASP A 10 -12.79 13.37 20.52
C ASP A 10 -11.67 12.86 21.45
N PRO A 11 -10.50 13.49 21.48
CA PRO A 11 -10.03 14.57 20.60
C PRO A 11 -9.81 14.10 19.15
N PRO A 12 -9.89 15.00 18.14
CA PRO A 12 -9.73 14.62 16.75
C PRO A 12 -8.31 14.12 16.50
N LYS A 13 -8.21 12.81 16.18
CA LYS A 13 -6.94 12.17 15.83
C LYS A 13 -6.51 12.66 14.44
N PRO A 14 -5.27 13.15 14.25
CA PRO A 14 -4.76 13.53 12.93
C PRO A 14 -4.82 12.37 11.93
N ILE A 15 -5.08 12.66 10.64
CA ILE A 15 -5.14 11.63 9.58
C ILE A 15 -3.88 10.75 9.56
N LEU A 16 -2.74 11.34 9.83
CA LEU A 16 -1.44 10.67 9.79
C LEU A 16 -1.26 9.60 10.88
N GLU A 17 -2.06 9.69 11.92
CA GLU A 17 -2.04 8.75 13.04
C GLU A 17 -3.07 7.63 12.88
N TYR A 18 -3.92 7.68 11.82
CA TYR A 18 -4.85 6.60 11.54
C TYR A 18 -4.10 5.34 11.14
N THR A 19 -4.49 4.22 11.75
CA THR A 19 -3.91 2.91 11.50
C THR A 19 -4.94 1.93 10.94
N TYR A 20 -4.48 0.95 10.19
CA TYR A 20 -5.32 -0.11 9.64
C TYR A 20 -6.06 -0.88 10.75
N THR A 21 -5.40 -1.11 11.88
CA THR A 21 -5.94 -1.88 13.02
C THR A 21 -7.03 -1.13 13.78
N ASP A 22 -6.82 0.16 14.04
CA ASP A 22 -7.69 0.92 14.96
C ASP A 22 -8.70 1.81 14.24
N ASP A 23 -8.38 2.24 13.02
CA ASP A 23 -9.13 3.26 12.29
C ASP A 23 -9.57 2.82 10.89
N TYR A 24 -9.76 1.52 10.65
CA TYR A 24 -10.05 0.95 9.32
C TYR A 24 -11.09 1.73 8.51
N ASP A 25 -12.26 1.96 9.09
CA ASP A 25 -13.36 2.66 8.40
C ASP A 25 -13.04 4.13 8.13
N LYS A 26 -12.30 4.78 9.02
CA LYS A 26 -11.85 6.17 8.84
C LYS A 26 -10.82 6.26 7.72
N LEU A 27 -9.82 5.36 7.70
CA LEU A 27 -8.84 5.26 6.62
C LEU A 27 -9.51 5.05 5.27
N LYS A 28 -10.45 4.12 5.19
CA LYS A 28 -11.24 3.85 3.99
C LYS A 28 -11.99 5.09 3.51
N GLN A 29 -12.62 5.85 4.42
CA GLN A 29 -13.32 7.09 4.10
C GLN A 29 -12.36 8.19 3.63
N VAL A 30 -11.19 8.31 4.26
CA VAL A 30 -10.16 9.28 3.87
C VAL A 30 -9.61 8.96 2.48
N LEU A 31 -9.27 7.71 2.20
CA LEU A 31 -8.78 7.31 0.88
C LEU A 31 -9.86 7.43 -0.20
N PHE A 32 -11.13 7.19 0.14
CA PHE A 32 -12.24 7.47 -0.76
C PHE A 32 -12.33 8.97 -1.08
N LEU A 33 -12.31 9.84 -0.08
CA LEU A 33 -12.31 11.30 -0.26
C LEU A 33 -11.11 11.76 -1.09
N TYR A 34 -9.93 11.22 -0.82
CA TYR A 34 -8.72 11.50 -1.57
C TYR A 34 -8.87 11.15 -3.07
N ASN A 35 -9.50 10.01 -3.40
CA ASN A 35 -9.80 9.65 -4.79
C ASN A 35 -10.80 10.63 -5.45
N VAL A 36 -11.86 11.03 -4.73
CA VAL A 36 -12.85 12.00 -5.24
C VAL A 36 -12.19 13.34 -5.53
N GLU A 37 -11.44 13.88 -4.59
CA GLU A 37 -10.80 15.18 -4.72
C GLU A 37 -9.66 15.17 -5.76
N SER A 38 -8.86 14.11 -5.82
CA SER A 38 -7.83 13.97 -6.85
C SER A 38 -8.45 13.99 -8.26
N THR A 39 -9.55 13.27 -8.46
CA THR A 39 -10.27 13.28 -9.74
C THR A 39 -10.81 14.67 -10.06
N ARG A 40 -11.40 15.35 -9.08
CA ARG A 40 -11.90 16.74 -9.24
C ARG A 40 -10.79 17.72 -9.62
N LEU A 41 -9.60 17.60 -9.01
CA LEU A 41 -8.47 18.49 -9.27
C LEU A 41 -7.83 18.29 -10.64
N LEU A 42 -8.04 17.15 -11.28
CA LEU A 42 -7.61 16.93 -12.67
C LEU A 42 -8.42 17.73 -13.72
N ASN A 43 -9.54 18.34 -13.32
CA ASN A 43 -10.42 19.20 -14.16
C ASN A 43 -10.92 18.57 -15.45
N LYS A 44 -10.71 17.28 -15.69
CA LYS A 44 -11.05 16.62 -16.95
C LYS A 44 -12.17 15.61 -16.83
N GLU A 45 -12.36 15.06 -15.63
CA GLU A 45 -13.32 13.98 -15.39
C GLU A 45 -14.07 14.18 -14.07
N LYS A 46 -15.30 13.68 -14.04
CA LYS A 46 -16.05 13.55 -12.79
C LYS A 46 -15.73 12.23 -12.16
N PHE A 47 -15.65 12.18 -10.83
CA PHE A 47 -15.48 10.91 -10.11
C PHE A 47 -16.59 9.93 -10.53
N PRO A 48 -16.25 8.71 -10.96
CA PRO A 48 -17.20 7.76 -11.52
C PRO A 48 -18.00 7.04 -10.42
N PHE A 49 -18.90 7.77 -9.73
CA PHE A 49 -19.73 7.24 -8.65
C PHE A 49 -20.55 6.00 -9.05
N ASN A 50 -20.94 5.90 -10.33
CA ASN A 50 -21.65 4.73 -10.86
C ASN A 50 -20.76 3.47 -10.79
N LYS A 51 -19.51 3.55 -11.23
CA LYS A 51 -18.54 2.44 -11.15
C LYS A 51 -18.20 2.11 -9.70
N TYR A 52 -17.95 3.14 -8.88
CA TYR A 52 -17.68 2.95 -7.45
C TYR A 52 -18.83 2.27 -6.71
N LYS A 53 -20.10 2.63 -7.04
CA LYS A 53 -21.30 2.01 -6.43
C LYS A 53 -21.61 0.63 -6.96
N ALA A 54 -21.21 0.30 -8.18
CA ALA A 54 -21.40 -1.03 -8.76
C ALA A 54 -20.58 -2.08 -7.98
N GLU A 55 -19.41 -1.72 -7.51
CA GLU A 55 -18.62 -2.54 -6.60
C GLU A 55 -19.17 -2.40 -5.16
N LYS A 56 -19.55 -3.53 -4.56
CA LYS A 56 -20.19 -3.55 -3.25
C LYS A 56 -19.19 -3.66 -2.08
N ASN A 57 -18.03 -4.18 -2.37
CA ASN A 57 -17.02 -4.46 -1.35
C ASN A 57 -15.71 -3.72 -1.63
N TRP A 58 -15.56 -2.55 -1.05
CA TRP A 58 -14.31 -1.80 -1.05
C TRP A 58 -13.50 -2.11 0.20
N THR A 59 -12.23 -2.43 0.03
CA THR A 59 -11.31 -2.83 1.10
C THR A 59 -10.05 -1.98 1.06
N LEU A 60 -9.34 -1.96 2.19
CA LEU A 60 -7.98 -1.41 2.27
C LEU A 60 -6.98 -2.53 2.00
N GLU A 61 -5.96 -2.20 1.22
CA GLU A 61 -4.85 -3.09 0.92
C GLU A 61 -3.54 -2.43 1.32
N HIS A 62 -2.63 -3.21 1.92
CA HIS A 62 -1.27 -2.77 2.16
C HIS A 62 -0.51 -2.68 0.85
N ILE A 63 0.07 -1.52 0.56
CA ILE A 63 0.87 -1.32 -0.65
C ILE A 63 2.13 -2.19 -0.60
N HIS A 64 2.83 -2.17 0.53
CA HIS A 64 3.93 -3.09 0.85
C HIS A 64 3.40 -4.23 1.70
N ALA A 65 3.71 -5.48 1.31
CA ALA A 65 3.29 -6.67 2.05
C ALA A 65 3.98 -6.74 3.41
N GLN A 66 3.28 -7.26 4.42
CA GLN A 66 3.77 -7.23 5.81
C GLN A 66 4.08 -8.61 6.39
N ASN A 67 3.33 -9.65 6.01
CA ASN A 67 3.37 -10.89 6.78
C ASN A 67 2.90 -12.10 5.99
N SER A 68 3.62 -13.23 6.16
CA SER A 68 3.20 -14.56 5.66
C SER A 68 1.98 -15.13 6.40
N ASP A 69 1.69 -14.64 7.60
CA ASP A 69 0.63 -15.20 8.46
C ASP A 69 -0.79 -14.98 7.89
N LEU A 70 -0.91 -14.22 6.81
CA LEU A 70 -2.17 -13.95 6.11
C LEU A 70 -2.53 -15.02 5.05
N ILE A 71 -1.60 -15.89 4.65
CA ILE A 71 -1.94 -17.05 3.81
C ILE A 71 -2.27 -18.21 4.74
N ASP A 72 -3.50 -18.71 4.67
CA ASP A 72 -3.92 -19.86 5.46
C ASP A 72 -2.95 -21.03 5.23
N HIS A 73 -2.46 -21.59 6.31
CA HIS A 73 -1.51 -22.71 6.32
C HIS A 73 -2.03 -23.92 5.53
N ALA A 74 -3.35 -24.07 5.41
CA ALA A 74 -3.98 -25.19 4.71
C ALA A 74 -4.35 -24.88 3.26
N ASP A 75 -4.29 -23.61 2.83
CA ASP A 75 -4.71 -23.17 1.50
C ASP A 75 -3.59 -23.37 0.47
N LYS A 76 -3.47 -24.62 0.01
CA LYS A 76 -2.47 -25.01 -0.99
C LYS A 76 -2.62 -24.21 -2.30
N GLU A 77 -3.84 -23.90 -2.70
CA GLU A 77 -4.11 -23.20 -3.98
C GLU A 77 -3.54 -21.80 -3.94
N LYS A 78 -3.77 -21.06 -2.85
CA LYS A 78 -3.19 -19.73 -2.67
C LYS A 78 -1.67 -19.73 -2.60
N TRP A 79 -1.06 -20.75 -1.99
CA TRP A 79 0.39 -20.90 -2.01
C TRP A 79 0.92 -21.14 -3.42
N VAL A 80 0.28 -22.00 -4.21
CA VAL A 80 0.66 -22.25 -5.61
C VAL A 80 0.57 -20.97 -6.44
N GLU A 81 -0.51 -20.20 -6.30
CA GLU A 81 -0.69 -18.91 -6.97
C GLU A 81 0.41 -17.92 -6.55
N TRP A 82 0.66 -17.77 -5.25
CA TRP A 82 1.68 -16.89 -4.72
C TRP A 82 3.09 -17.23 -5.28
N PHE A 83 3.45 -18.52 -5.31
CA PHE A 83 4.73 -18.96 -5.86
C PHE A 83 4.85 -18.65 -7.35
N ALA A 84 3.80 -18.89 -8.15
CA ALA A 84 3.80 -18.63 -9.58
C ALA A 84 3.94 -17.14 -9.92
N GLU A 85 3.26 -16.27 -9.17
CA GLU A 85 3.33 -14.83 -9.36
C GLU A 85 4.70 -14.27 -8.99
N ASN A 86 5.25 -14.67 -7.85
CA ASN A 86 6.56 -14.22 -7.41
C ASN A 86 7.68 -14.78 -8.30
N GLU A 87 7.58 -16.03 -8.79
CA GLU A 87 8.53 -16.56 -9.78
C GLU A 87 8.59 -15.68 -11.03
N ARG A 88 7.44 -15.31 -11.58
CA ARG A 88 7.35 -14.45 -12.77
C ARG A 88 8.06 -13.12 -12.55
N VAL A 89 7.85 -12.49 -11.39
CA VAL A 89 8.45 -11.20 -11.04
C VAL A 89 9.95 -11.34 -10.82
N LEU A 90 10.40 -12.31 -10.01
CA LEU A 90 11.82 -12.53 -9.76
C LEU A 90 12.58 -12.94 -11.04
N ALA A 91 11.98 -13.74 -11.91
CA ALA A 91 12.56 -14.08 -13.21
C ALA A 91 12.67 -12.86 -14.14
N SER A 92 11.69 -11.95 -14.09
CA SER A 92 11.79 -10.67 -14.83
C SER A 92 12.88 -9.79 -14.26
N LEU A 93 13.02 -9.70 -12.95
CA LEU A 93 14.08 -8.95 -12.29
C LEU A 93 15.46 -9.54 -12.56
N GLN A 94 15.58 -10.88 -12.56
CA GLN A 94 16.83 -11.57 -12.90
C GLN A 94 17.37 -11.21 -14.30
N ARG A 95 16.48 -10.99 -15.28
CA ARG A 95 16.91 -10.53 -16.62
C ARG A 95 17.50 -9.12 -16.62
N ARG A 96 17.13 -8.30 -15.64
CA ARG A 96 17.62 -6.92 -15.46
C ARG A 96 18.86 -6.85 -14.56
N LEU A 97 18.97 -7.79 -13.64
CA LEU A 97 20.06 -7.91 -12.67
C LEU A 97 20.74 -9.29 -12.81
N PRO A 98 21.38 -9.59 -13.97
CA PRO A 98 21.89 -10.92 -14.27
C PRO A 98 22.99 -11.39 -13.31
N ASP A 99 23.76 -10.47 -12.76
CA ASP A 99 24.89 -10.74 -11.88
C ASP A 99 24.51 -10.81 -10.37
N ASN A 100 23.21 -10.60 -10.03
CA ASN A 100 22.77 -10.69 -8.67
C ASN A 100 22.64 -12.16 -8.25
N GLU A 101 23.60 -12.62 -7.44
CA GLU A 101 23.69 -14.01 -6.97
C GLU A 101 22.58 -14.34 -5.98
N GLU A 102 22.24 -13.42 -5.07
CA GLU A 102 21.16 -13.61 -4.11
C GLU A 102 19.82 -13.83 -4.81
N LEU A 103 19.48 -13.00 -5.81
CA LEU A 103 18.27 -13.15 -6.61
C LEU A 103 18.23 -14.50 -7.34
N ARG A 104 19.36 -14.95 -7.86
CA ARG A 104 19.48 -16.26 -8.54
C ARG A 104 19.19 -17.40 -7.58
N ASN A 105 19.77 -17.37 -6.38
CA ASN A 105 19.57 -18.37 -5.35
C ASN A 105 18.12 -18.36 -4.84
N LEU A 106 17.54 -17.18 -4.64
CA LEU A 106 16.16 -17.02 -4.22
C LEU A 106 15.18 -17.62 -5.26
N LEU A 107 15.39 -17.32 -6.54
CA LEU A 107 14.58 -17.86 -7.63
C LEU A 107 14.68 -19.38 -7.73
N ALA A 108 15.87 -19.95 -7.54
CA ALA A 108 16.08 -21.40 -7.52
C ALA A 108 15.35 -22.05 -6.33
N SER A 109 15.43 -21.47 -5.15
CA SER A 109 14.74 -21.93 -3.95
C SER A 109 13.22 -21.90 -4.13
N LEU A 110 12.69 -20.79 -4.67
CA LEU A 110 11.26 -20.63 -4.96
C LEU A 110 10.76 -21.71 -5.94
N ARG A 111 11.47 -21.96 -7.02
CA ARG A 111 11.13 -23.01 -8.01
C ARG A 111 11.13 -24.40 -7.42
N SER A 112 12.12 -24.71 -6.57
CA SER A 112 12.21 -26.00 -5.89
C SER A 112 11.00 -26.26 -5.01
N GLU A 113 10.57 -25.27 -4.21
CA GLU A 113 9.39 -25.42 -3.36
C GLU A 113 8.09 -25.47 -4.16
N GLN A 114 7.97 -24.69 -5.24
CA GLN A 114 6.84 -24.75 -6.15
C GLN A 114 6.68 -26.14 -6.80
N GLU A 115 7.80 -26.76 -7.23
CA GLU A 115 7.79 -28.11 -7.78
C GLU A 115 7.38 -29.14 -6.71
N ARG A 116 7.86 -29.01 -5.48
CA ARG A 116 7.44 -29.84 -4.34
C ARG A 116 5.94 -29.71 -4.07
N LEU A 117 5.39 -28.49 -4.08
CA LEU A 117 3.95 -28.26 -3.92
C LEU A 117 3.12 -28.95 -5.00
N ASN A 118 3.59 -28.91 -6.25
CA ASN A 118 2.87 -29.47 -7.40
C ASN A 118 2.94 -31.00 -7.46
N THR A 119 4.06 -31.59 -7.04
CA THR A 119 4.31 -33.03 -7.18
C THR A 119 3.95 -33.84 -5.93
N SER A 120 4.02 -33.24 -4.75
CA SER A 120 3.78 -33.96 -3.50
C SER A 120 2.30 -34.18 -3.23
N ARG A 121 1.90 -35.45 -3.07
CA ARG A 121 0.63 -35.86 -2.44
C ARG A 121 0.70 -35.82 -0.90
N ALA A 122 1.92 -35.70 -0.35
CA ALA A 122 2.15 -35.59 1.07
C ALA A 122 1.78 -34.18 1.61
N ARG A 123 1.52 -34.11 2.91
CA ARG A 123 1.33 -32.83 3.60
C ARG A 123 2.55 -31.93 3.36
N PHE A 124 2.38 -30.79 2.72
CA PHE A 124 3.44 -29.79 2.60
C PHE A 124 3.79 -29.23 3.98
N GLN A 125 5.08 -28.94 4.17
CA GLN A 125 5.52 -28.35 5.43
C GLN A 125 5.42 -26.83 5.31
N PHE A 126 4.50 -26.24 6.06
CA PHE A 126 4.28 -24.80 6.09
C PHE A 126 5.55 -24.00 6.37
N ASN A 127 6.42 -24.49 7.26
CA ASN A 127 7.66 -23.81 7.62
C ASN A 127 8.62 -23.63 6.43
N ASP A 128 8.65 -24.58 5.48
CA ASP A 128 9.50 -24.47 4.28
C ASP A 128 8.95 -23.38 3.36
N LEU A 129 7.63 -23.33 3.18
CA LEU A 129 6.97 -22.30 2.36
C LEU A 129 7.14 -20.93 2.99
N LYS A 130 6.95 -20.82 4.31
CA LYS A 130 7.16 -19.58 5.06
C LYS A 130 8.58 -19.06 4.92
N LEU A 131 9.57 -19.94 4.98
CA LEU A 131 10.98 -19.56 4.83
C LEU A 131 11.24 -18.90 3.46
N VAL A 132 10.70 -19.48 2.38
CA VAL A 132 10.83 -18.90 1.03
C VAL A 132 10.09 -17.56 0.96
N PHE A 133 8.90 -17.49 1.52
CA PHE A 133 8.11 -16.24 1.59
C PHE A 133 8.90 -15.14 2.30
N ASP A 134 9.40 -15.41 3.49
CA ASP A 134 10.16 -14.44 4.29
C ASP A 134 11.46 -14.01 3.59
N ASN A 135 12.11 -14.91 2.84
CA ASN A 135 13.28 -14.59 2.03
C ASN A 135 12.93 -13.68 0.83
N VAL A 136 11.78 -13.89 0.18
CA VAL A 136 11.31 -13.00 -0.89
C VAL A 136 11.03 -11.61 -0.34
N LEU A 137 10.31 -11.49 0.78
CA LEU A 137 10.06 -10.20 1.41
C LEU A 137 11.36 -9.49 1.77
N ARG A 138 12.29 -10.20 2.45
CA ARG A 138 13.58 -9.63 2.85
C ARG A 138 14.39 -9.13 1.66
N PHE A 139 14.43 -9.88 0.55
CA PHE A 139 15.11 -9.46 -0.67
C PHE A 139 14.57 -8.12 -1.20
N PHE A 140 13.24 -7.94 -1.22
CA PHE A 140 12.65 -6.67 -1.65
C PHE A 140 12.85 -5.55 -0.62
N ASP A 141 12.87 -5.86 0.67
CA ASP A 141 13.19 -4.91 1.74
C ASP A 141 14.64 -4.41 1.62
N ASP A 142 15.58 -5.31 1.34
CA ASP A 142 16.99 -4.97 1.17
C ASP A 142 17.21 -4.13 -0.10
N LEU A 143 16.50 -4.41 -1.19
CA LEU A 143 16.48 -3.53 -2.37
C LEU A 143 15.90 -2.15 -2.07
N ALA A 144 14.93 -2.07 -1.15
CA ALA A 144 14.32 -0.82 -0.72
C ALA A 144 15.24 0.05 0.17
N GLY A 145 16.39 -0.48 0.58
CA GLY A 145 17.31 0.15 1.50
C GLY A 145 16.94 -0.16 2.96
N ALA A 146 17.52 -1.22 3.52
CA ALA A 146 17.17 -1.78 4.82
C ALA A 146 17.36 -0.84 6.03
N GLU A 147 18.07 0.28 5.87
CA GLU A 147 18.22 1.30 6.91
C GLU A 147 16.92 2.02 7.24
N ASN A 148 15.91 1.91 6.35
CA ASN A 148 14.64 2.62 6.44
C ASN A 148 13.44 1.65 6.53
N ARG A 149 13.53 0.59 7.34
CA ARG A 149 12.35 -0.24 7.63
C ARG A 149 11.28 0.64 8.26
N PRO A 150 10.09 0.74 7.67
CA PRO A 150 9.09 1.67 8.15
C PRO A 150 8.59 1.23 9.52
N THR A 151 8.70 2.15 10.47
CA THR A 151 8.15 2.00 11.83
C THR A 151 6.61 2.01 11.85
N VAL A 152 5.95 2.39 10.75
CA VAL A 152 4.49 2.52 10.67
C VAL A 152 3.96 1.76 9.44
N GLU A 153 3.98 0.46 9.53
CA GLU A 153 3.51 -0.43 8.46
C GLU A 153 1.98 -0.34 8.22
N HIS A 154 1.22 0.03 9.24
CA HIS A 154 -0.25 0.11 9.21
C HIS A 154 -0.79 1.53 8.96
N GLY A 155 0.06 2.50 8.71
CA GLY A 155 -0.34 3.89 8.46
C GLY A 155 -0.89 4.14 7.05
N ILE A 156 -1.58 5.28 6.88
CA ILE A 156 -2.21 5.69 5.61
C ILE A 156 -1.22 5.70 4.42
N SER A 157 0.06 5.98 4.66
CA SER A 157 1.12 6.01 3.64
C SER A 157 1.45 4.64 3.05
N ASN A 158 0.91 3.56 3.64
CA ASN A 158 1.05 2.19 3.15
C ASN A 158 -0.30 1.56 2.78
N MET A 159 -1.36 2.36 2.59
CA MET A 159 -2.72 1.88 2.30
C MET A 159 -3.23 2.34 0.95
N ALA A 160 -3.88 1.44 0.23
CA ALA A 160 -4.60 1.73 -1.00
C ALA A 160 -6.05 1.22 -0.92
N LEU A 161 -6.96 1.87 -1.67
CA LEU A 161 -8.37 1.47 -1.75
C LEU A 161 -8.57 0.57 -2.97
N LEU A 162 -9.06 -0.66 -2.76
CA LEU A 162 -9.32 -1.63 -3.82
C LEU A 162 -10.69 -2.28 -3.70
N SER A 163 -11.18 -2.82 -4.82
CA SER A 163 -12.33 -3.73 -4.80
C SER A 163 -11.96 -5.02 -4.07
N GLY A 164 -12.93 -5.68 -3.45
CA GLY A 164 -12.69 -6.93 -2.74
C GLY A 164 -12.19 -8.04 -3.66
N SER A 165 -12.62 -8.06 -4.93
CA SER A 165 -12.15 -9.02 -5.94
C SER A 165 -10.69 -8.82 -6.28
N THR A 166 -10.29 -7.60 -6.61
CA THR A 166 -8.89 -7.25 -6.92
C THR A 166 -8.00 -7.45 -5.69
N ASN A 167 -8.49 -7.07 -4.50
CA ASN A 167 -7.74 -7.27 -3.26
C ASN A 167 -7.46 -8.75 -2.96
N SER A 168 -8.44 -9.63 -3.21
CA SER A 168 -8.22 -11.07 -3.02
C SER A 168 -7.16 -11.64 -3.97
N ALA A 169 -7.03 -11.07 -5.18
CA ALA A 169 -6.02 -11.48 -6.15
C ALA A 169 -4.60 -11.04 -5.78
N ILE A 170 -4.43 -9.90 -5.07
CA ILE A 170 -3.12 -9.30 -4.79
C ILE A 170 -2.65 -9.49 -3.35
N SER A 171 -3.51 -10.02 -2.46
CA SER A 171 -3.21 -10.12 -1.03
C SER A 171 -1.89 -10.87 -0.78
N ASN A 172 -1.10 -10.34 0.17
CA ASN A 172 0.19 -10.89 0.61
C ASN A 172 1.32 -10.95 -0.42
N SER A 173 1.13 -10.37 -1.60
CA SER A 173 2.18 -10.29 -2.61
C SER A 173 3.08 -9.07 -2.39
N VAL A 174 4.33 -9.15 -2.86
CA VAL A 174 5.25 -8.01 -2.89
C VAL A 174 4.75 -6.91 -3.83
N PHE A 175 5.23 -5.70 -3.64
CA PHE A 175 4.78 -4.51 -4.38
C PHE A 175 4.75 -4.73 -5.91
N GLU A 176 5.81 -5.30 -6.49
CA GLU A 176 5.88 -5.49 -7.95
C GLU A 176 4.84 -6.49 -8.46
N VAL A 177 4.54 -7.57 -7.72
CA VAL A 177 3.47 -8.50 -8.06
C VAL A 177 2.13 -7.77 -8.06
N LYS A 178 1.84 -7.02 -6.99
CA LYS A 178 0.62 -6.20 -6.90
C LYS A 178 0.51 -5.23 -8.06
N ARG A 179 1.61 -4.55 -8.41
CA ARG A 179 1.68 -3.61 -9.52
C ARG A 179 1.33 -4.28 -10.85
N GLN A 180 1.86 -5.47 -11.12
CA GLN A 180 1.55 -6.20 -12.36
C GLN A 180 0.08 -6.60 -12.43
N ILE A 181 -0.50 -7.12 -11.35
CA ILE A 181 -1.91 -7.50 -11.30
C ILE A 181 -2.81 -6.27 -11.51
N ILE A 182 -2.52 -5.16 -10.82
CA ILE A 182 -3.26 -3.90 -11.00
C ILE A 182 -3.13 -3.37 -12.43
N THR A 183 -1.95 -3.49 -13.06
CA THR A 183 -1.75 -3.08 -14.46
C THR A 183 -2.61 -3.90 -15.41
N VAL A 184 -2.69 -5.20 -15.21
CA VAL A 184 -3.53 -6.09 -16.03
C VAL A 184 -5.01 -5.78 -15.82
N ALA A 185 -5.47 -5.67 -14.57
CA ALA A 185 -6.85 -5.33 -14.26
C ALA A 185 -7.28 -3.97 -14.88
N ASP A 186 -6.43 -2.93 -14.81
CA ASP A 186 -6.69 -1.62 -15.44
C ASP A 186 -6.74 -1.75 -16.98
N ALA A 187 -5.83 -2.54 -17.58
CA ALA A 187 -5.81 -2.80 -19.02
C ALA A 187 -7.05 -3.58 -19.50
N ASP A 188 -7.58 -4.48 -18.70
CA ASP A 188 -8.81 -5.26 -18.97
C ASP A 188 -10.09 -4.44 -18.73
N GLY A 189 -9.95 -3.19 -18.29
CA GLY A 189 -11.08 -2.25 -18.09
C GLY A 189 -11.76 -2.35 -16.74
N GLU A 190 -11.18 -3.05 -15.77
CA GLU A 190 -11.65 -3.02 -14.40
C GLU A 190 -11.54 -1.61 -13.82
N TYR A 191 -12.46 -1.25 -12.92
CA TYR A 191 -12.38 0.05 -12.29
C TYR A 191 -11.37 0.06 -11.14
N ILE A 192 -10.19 0.57 -11.40
CA ILE A 192 -9.18 0.86 -10.39
C ILE A 192 -9.30 2.33 -9.96
N PRO A 193 -9.47 2.65 -8.67
CA PRO A 193 -9.49 4.03 -8.20
C PRO A 193 -8.22 4.78 -8.61
N LEU A 194 -8.39 6.05 -9.03
CA LEU A 194 -7.30 6.87 -9.56
C LEU A 194 -6.06 6.90 -8.66
N CYS A 195 -6.27 7.12 -7.35
CA CYS A 195 -5.15 7.21 -6.41
C CYS A 195 -4.46 5.85 -6.21
N THR A 196 -5.20 4.75 -6.24
CA THR A 196 -4.65 3.40 -6.20
C THR A 196 -3.79 3.13 -7.43
N ARG A 197 -4.31 3.44 -8.63
CA ARG A 197 -3.53 3.35 -9.86
C ARG A 197 -2.26 4.21 -9.78
N ASN A 198 -2.37 5.45 -9.32
CA ASN A 198 -1.22 6.35 -9.18
C ASN A 198 -0.16 5.80 -8.23
N VAL A 199 -0.56 5.12 -7.15
CA VAL A 199 0.35 4.47 -6.20
C VAL A 199 1.15 3.37 -6.89
N PHE A 200 0.50 2.41 -7.52
CA PHE A 200 1.18 1.29 -8.15
C PHE A 200 1.96 1.66 -9.41
N MET A 201 1.56 2.75 -10.11
CA MET A 201 2.31 3.31 -11.24
C MET A 201 3.29 4.41 -10.82
N LYS A 202 3.33 4.78 -9.52
CA LYS A 202 4.16 5.86 -8.97
C LYS A 202 3.94 7.23 -9.62
N TYR A 203 2.73 7.51 -10.10
CA TYR A 203 2.38 8.78 -10.77
C TYR A 203 2.19 9.96 -9.81
N TYR A 204 2.19 9.76 -8.49
CA TYR A 204 2.18 10.83 -7.49
C TYR A 204 3.54 11.53 -7.37
N ASN A 205 4.64 10.88 -7.76
CA ASN A 205 5.96 11.50 -7.78
C ASN A 205 6.14 12.33 -9.07
N ARG A 206 6.22 13.65 -8.92
CA ARG A 206 6.40 14.60 -10.03
C ARG A 206 7.87 14.96 -10.26
N ASN A 207 8.76 14.58 -9.37
CA ASN A 207 10.19 14.82 -9.49
C ASN A 207 10.82 13.73 -10.36
N GLN A 208 11.04 14.04 -11.63
CA GLN A 208 11.58 13.09 -12.62
C GLN A 208 13.03 12.65 -12.33
N GLU A 209 13.73 13.31 -11.41
CA GLU A 209 15.13 13.02 -11.10
C GLU A 209 15.33 11.68 -10.36
N ASP A 210 14.28 11.16 -9.72
CA ASP A 210 14.33 9.94 -8.90
C ASP A 210 13.84 8.67 -9.61
N PHE A 211 13.57 8.72 -10.92
CA PHE A 211 13.15 7.54 -11.68
C PHE A 211 14.33 6.60 -11.97
N THR A 212 14.84 5.93 -10.96
CA THR A 212 15.76 4.80 -11.18
C THR A 212 14.98 3.54 -11.51
N VAL A 213 15.57 2.65 -12.32
CA VAL A 213 14.97 1.35 -12.69
C VAL A 213 14.62 0.51 -11.46
N GLN A 214 15.35 0.70 -10.37
CA GLN A 214 15.13 0.00 -9.09
C GLN A 214 13.84 0.43 -8.38
N GLN A 215 13.42 1.67 -8.50
CA GLN A 215 12.24 2.20 -7.82
C GLN A 215 10.90 1.60 -8.26
N ASN A 216 10.85 0.88 -9.37
CA ASN A 216 9.61 0.28 -9.86
C ASN A 216 9.25 -1.05 -9.18
N PHE A 217 10.14 -1.66 -8.41
CA PHE A 217 9.96 -3.01 -7.88
C PHE A 217 9.58 -3.05 -6.41
N TYR A 218 9.70 -1.95 -5.67
CA TYR A 218 9.42 -1.89 -4.25
C TYR A 218 8.78 -0.56 -3.84
N TRP A 219 8.21 -0.52 -2.64
CA TRP A 219 7.61 0.65 -2.01
C TRP A 219 8.55 1.19 -0.97
N SER A 220 9.31 2.25 -1.32
CA SER A 220 10.35 2.84 -0.48
C SER A 220 9.80 3.82 0.55
N GLU A 221 10.64 4.25 1.48
CA GLU A 221 10.31 5.34 2.42
C GLU A 221 10.05 6.66 1.67
N SER A 222 10.85 6.98 0.65
CA SER A 222 10.59 8.17 -0.17
C SER A 222 9.24 8.10 -0.90
N ASP A 223 8.83 6.91 -1.36
CA ASP A 223 7.49 6.69 -1.94
C ASP A 223 6.39 7.00 -0.92
N ARG A 224 6.54 6.54 0.32
CA ARG A 224 5.58 6.79 1.41
C ARG A 224 5.46 8.27 1.74
N LEU A 225 6.59 8.95 1.87
CA LEU A 225 6.64 10.39 2.16
C LEU A 225 6.00 11.21 1.03
N ASN A 226 6.31 10.88 -0.22
CA ASN A 226 5.75 11.53 -1.39
C ASN A 226 4.23 11.30 -1.50
N TYR A 227 3.80 10.06 -1.27
CA TYR A 227 2.38 9.71 -1.26
C TYR A 227 1.62 10.44 -0.15
N LEU A 228 2.19 10.48 1.06
CA LEU A 228 1.63 11.20 2.19
C LEU A 228 1.53 12.70 1.92
N THR A 229 2.55 13.27 1.29
CA THR A 229 2.59 14.68 0.89
C THR A 229 1.48 14.98 -0.13
N ASP A 230 1.26 14.08 -1.10
CA ASP A 230 0.17 14.24 -2.07
C ASP A 230 -1.21 14.13 -1.40
N ILE A 231 -1.41 13.20 -0.48
CA ILE A 231 -2.64 13.09 0.33
C ILE A 231 -2.90 14.40 1.09
N LYS A 232 -1.90 14.94 1.80
CA LYS A 232 -2.01 16.21 2.52
C LYS A 232 -2.36 17.35 1.60
N ARG A 233 -1.68 17.47 0.48
CA ARG A 233 -1.91 18.52 -0.53
C ARG A 233 -3.34 18.50 -1.07
N VAL A 234 -3.83 17.31 -1.44
CA VAL A 234 -5.17 17.15 -2.03
C VAL A 234 -6.25 17.38 -0.98
N LEU A 235 -6.03 16.92 0.24
CA LEU A 235 -7.00 17.02 1.32
C LEU A 235 -6.84 18.27 2.18
N ALA A 236 -5.92 19.19 1.86
CA ALA A 236 -5.67 20.42 2.61
C ALA A 236 -6.95 21.22 2.96
N PRO A 237 -7.98 21.35 2.09
CA PRO A 237 -9.22 22.06 2.43
C PRO A 237 -10.04 21.38 3.55
N TYR A 238 -9.75 20.13 3.87
CA TYR A 238 -10.48 19.31 4.84
C TYR A 238 -9.69 19.05 6.12
N LEU A 239 -8.39 19.39 6.13
CA LEU A 239 -7.53 19.27 7.30
C LEU A 239 -7.77 20.43 8.28
N PRO A 240 -7.48 20.22 9.59
CA PRO A 240 -7.41 21.33 10.54
C PRO A 240 -6.42 22.38 10.02
N LYS A 241 -6.76 23.62 10.18
CA LYS A 241 -5.76 24.67 9.99
C LYS A 241 -4.77 24.57 11.14
N GLU A 242 -3.48 24.51 10.83
CA GLU A 242 -2.45 24.66 11.85
C GLU A 242 -2.64 26.03 12.48
N VAL A 243 -2.96 26.08 13.78
CA VAL A 243 -2.97 27.31 14.55
C VAL A 243 -1.50 27.67 14.76
N PRO A 244 -1.03 28.86 14.34
CA PRO A 244 0.33 29.27 14.62
C PRO A 244 0.59 29.20 16.12
N ALA A 245 1.78 28.70 16.51
CA ALA A 245 2.13 28.53 17.92
C ALA A 245 2.05 29.82 18.76
N GLU A 246 2.07 30.98 18.11
CA GLU A 246 1.92 32.30 18.74
C GLU A 246 0.50 32.60 19.25
N GLU A 247 -0.56 31.99 18.66
CA GLU A 247 -1.93 32.20 19.18
C GLU A 247 -2.29 31.25 20.33
N ALA A 248 -1.55 30.15 20.51
CA ALA A 248 -1.77 29.21 21.62
C ALA A 248 -1.28 29.76 22.97
N THR A 249 -0.35 30.71 22.99
CA THR A 249 0.18 31.30 24.21
C THR A 249 -0.71 32.42 24.78
N ILE A 250 -1.51 33.07 23.94
CA ILE A 250 -2.37 34.20 24.39
C ILE A 250 -3.61 33.70 25.13
N THR A 251 -4.12 32.50 24.80
CA THR A 251 -5.32 31.94 25.45
C THR A 251 -5.06 31.37 26.83
N THR A 252 -3.80 31.11 27.22
CA THR A 252 -3.46 30.61 28.55
C THR A 252 -3.23 31.73 29.56
N GLU A 253 -2.83 32.92 29.12
CA GLU A 253 -2.62 34.07 30.02
C GLU A 253 -3.93 34.80 30.39
N GLU A 254 -4.96 34.78 29.54
CA GLU A 254 -6.25 35.41 29.87
C GLU A 254 -7.12 34.60 30.81
N SER A 255 -6.82 33.30 31.05
CA SER A 255 -7.56 32.46 32.00
C SER A 255 -7.03 32.54 33.43
N GLU A 256 -5.83 33.07 33.67
CA GLU A 256 -5.24 33.22 35.02
C GLU A 256 -5.51 34.58 35.69
N VAL A 257 -5.95 35.60 34.92
CA VAL A 257 -6.18 36.96 35.45
C VAL A 257 -7.60 37.16 36.02
N ASN A 258 -8.50 36.22 35.86
CA ASN A 258 -9.89 36.37 36.35
C ASN A 258 -10.22 35.57 37.64
N ASN A 259 -9.22 35.11 38.39
CA ASN A 259 -9.41 34.39 39.64
C ASN A 259 -8.60 34.94 40.85
N GLU A 260 -8.42 36.27 40.91
CA GLU A 260 -8.00 36.96 42.14
C GLU A 260 -9.09 37.95 42.63
#